data_0b7ac652ce0d1899068f13e73f60011a
#
_entry.id   0b7ac652ce0d1899068f13e73f60011a
#
_cell.length_a   1.000
_cell.length_b   1.000
_cell.length_c   1.000
_cell.angle_alpha   90.00
_cell.angle_beta   90.00
_cell.angle_gamma   90.00
#
_symmetry.space_group_name_H-M   'P 1'
#
loop_
_entity.id
_entity.type
_entity.pdbx_description
1 polymer ?
#
loop_
_entity_poly.entity_id
_entity_poly.type
_entity_poly.pdbx_seq_one_letter_code
_entity_poly.pdbx_strand_id
1 'polypeptide(L)'
;MCAGTQNHNKREKKMNIIEVRDLTKKYGTHQAVDGISFDVKEGELFAFLGENGAGKSTTINILCTILEKSSGSIRICSHELGREDDLIRKNIGIVFQNSVLDDKLTVKENLYTRGSYYGLSKKQIEERLRDFYDVFELGEIMKSKYGQLSGGQRRRVDIVRALLNCPRILFLDEPTTGLDPRSRKIVWDYIDYLRREKGLTIFLTTHYMEETRDADRVVILDKGKIIARGTPTELKSNYASSKLFWYAEKSEENDSVAASIDPEYCYDADHYKILFGGDIISRISNYREKIRDLEIIKGSMDDVFLNLTGRMMET
;
A
#
# COMPACT_ATOMS: atom_id res chain seq x y z
N MET A 1 8.85 -6.54 26.89
CA MET A 1 9.64 -5.32 26.61
C MET A 1 10.14 -5.41 25.18
N CYS A 2 9.46 -4.76 24.22
CA CYS A 2 10.01 -4.53 22.91
C CYS A 2 11.05 -3.42 23.08
N ALA A 3 12.28 -3.68 22.67
CA ALA A 3 13.47 -2.90 23.01
C ALA A 3 13.35 -1.42 22.67
N GLY A 4 13.92 -0.64 23.56
CA GLY A 4 13.82 0.79 23.65
C GLY A 4 14.52 1.57 22.53
N THR A 5 14.00 2.75 22.39
CA THR A 5 14.50 3.98 21.79
C THR A 5 16.03 4.13 21.82
N GLN A 6 16.64 4.19 20.64
CA GLN A 6 17.86 4.97 20.43
C GLN A 6 17.69 5.88 19.22
N ASN A 7 17.58 7.16 19.52
CA ASN A 7 17.65 8.27 18.58
C ASN A 7 19.09 8.35 18.04
N HIS A 8 19.32 7.90 16.81
CA HIS A 8 20.58 8.17 16.11
C HIS A 8 20.29 8.66 14.70
N ASN A 9 20.47 9.95 14.56
CA ASN A 9 20.46 10.68 13.29
C ASN A 9 21.77 10.35 12.52
N LYS A 10 21.82 9.15 11.93
CA LYS A 10 22.74 8.74 10.86
C LYS A 10 21.88 8.08 9.80
N ARG A 11 21.93 8.59 8.57
CA ARG A 11 21.42 7.89 7.38
C ARG A 11 22.23 6.59 7.19
N GLU A 12 22.00 5.61 8.06
CA GLU A 12 22.44 4.25 7.82
C GLU A 12 21.72 3.73 6.58
N LYS A 13 22.48 3.14 5.69
CA LYS A 13 21.95 2.50 4.47
C LYS A 13 21.01 1.38 4.93
N LYS A 14 19.71 1.66 4.98
CA LYS A 14 18.68 0.68 5.40
C LYS A 14 18.90 -0.62 4.64
N MET A 15 19.04 -1.73 5.37
CA MET A 15 19.23 -3.06 4.76
C MET A 15 17.93 -3.55 4.13
N ASN A 16 18.05 -4.35 3.09
CA ASN A 16 16.90 -5.04 2.52
C ASN A 16 16.41 -6.10 3.50
N ILE A 17 15.16 -6.00 3.90
CA ILE A 17 14.50 -7.00 4.76
C ILE A 17 13.77 -8.07 3.94
N ILE A 18 13.36 -7.73 2.71
CA ILE A 18 12.83 -8.67 1.71
C ILE A 18 13.64 -8.49 0.44
N GLU A 19 14.06 -9.60 -0.14
CA GLU A 19 14.73 -9.66 -1.45
C GLU A 19 14.06 -10.72 -2.31
N VAL A 20 13.54 -10.32 -3.47
CA VAL A 20 12.88 -11.20 -4.43
C VAL A 20 13.63 -11.10 -5.76
N ARG A 21 13.98 -12.25 -6.34
CA ARG A 21 14.69 -12.35 -7.63
C ARG A 21 13.98 -13.36 -8.51
N ASP A 22 13.54 -12.90 -9.69
CA ASP A 22 12.95 -13.68 -10.78
C ASP A 22 11.82 -14.62 -10.32
N LEU A 23 10.99 -14.11 -9.38
CA LEU A 23 9.88 -14.88 -8.83
C LEU A 23 8.87 -15.19 -9.91
N THR A 24 8.56 -16.48 -10.03
CA THR A 24 7.55 -16.99 -10.96
C THR A 24 6.57 -17.89 -10.24
N LYS A 25 5.28 -17.79 -10.59
CA LYS A 25 4.24 -18.73 -10.16
C LYS A 25 3.32 -19.08 -11.29
N LYS A 26 3.18 -20.38 -11.54
CA LYS A 26 2.27 -20.97 -12.54
C LYS A 26 1.21 -21.84 -11.87
N TYR A 27 -0.01 -21.76 -12.37
CA TYR A 27 -1.12 -22.66 -12.08
C TYR A 27 -1.54 -23.34 -13.38
N GLY A 28 -1.08 -24.56 -13.61
CA GLY A 28 -1.22 -25.22 -14.90
C GLY A 28 -0.59 -24.38 -16.02
N THR A 29 -1.39 -23.94 -16.98
CA THR A 29 -0.95 -23.07 -18.09
C THR A 29 -0.98 -21.57 -17.75
N HIS A 30 -1.67 -21.17 -16.68
CA HIS A 30 -1.80 -19.77 -16.30
C HIS A 30 -0.59 -19.29 -15.48
N GLN A 31 0.07 -18.24 -15.97
CA GLN A 31 1.20 -17.61 -15.29
C GLN A 31 0.70 -16.42 -14.45
N ALA A 32 0.54 -16.66 -13.14
CA ALA A 32 0.03 -15.64 -12.22
C ALA A 32 1.11 -14.63 -11.78
N VAL A 33 2.38 -15.04 -11.76
CA VAL A 33 3.55 -14.17 -11.50
C VAL A 33 4.65 -14.56 -12.50
N ASP A 34 5.22 -13.56 -13.17
CA ASP A 34 6.11 -13.74 -14.31
C ASP A 34 7.44 -13.00 -14.14
N GLY A 35 8.39 -13.62 -13.45
CA GLY A 35 9.78 -13.15 -13.35
C GLY A 35 9.95 -11.82 -12.61
N ILE A 36 9.16 -11.57 -11.54
CA ILE A 36 9.27 -10.31 -10.81
C ILE A 36 10.46 -10.28 -9.87
N SER A 37 11.14 -9.11 -9.81
CA SER A 37 12.28 -8.87 -8.92
C SER A 37 12.14 -7.52 -8.24
N PHE A 38 12.23 -7.50 -6.89
CA PHE A 38 12.15 -6.28 -6.09
C PHE A 38 12.80 -6.48 -4.71
N ASP A 39 13.05 -5.37 -4.01
CA ASP A 39 13.57 -5.35 -2.65
C ASP A 39 12.67 -4.47 -1.77
N VAL A 40 12.57 -4.79 -0.49
CA VAL A 40 11.92 -3.95 0.53
C VAL A 40 12.93 -3.64 1.63
N LYS A 41 13.04 -2.37 2.01
CA LYS A 41 13.94 -1.91 3.07
C LYS A 41 13.28 -2.01 4.44
N GLU A 42 14.08 -2.20 5.48
CA GLU A 42 13.56 -2.21 6.85
C GLU A 42 12.91 -0.88 7.24
N GLY A 43 11.73 -0.93 7.86
CA GLY A 43 10.91 0.22 8.23
C GLY A 43 10.27 0.96 7.05
N GLU A 44 10.22 0.35 5.87
CA GLU A 44 9.57 0.89 4.67
C GLU A 44 8.08 0.54 4.65
N LEU A 45 7.24 1.48 4.21
CA LEU A 45 5.89 1.20 3.73
C LEU A 45 5.97 0.95 2.23
N PHE A 46 5.91 -0.31 1.85
CA PHE A 46 6.02 -0.77 0.48
C PHE A 46 4.64 -1.21 -0.04
N ALA A 47 4.19 -0.60 -1.13
CA ALA A 47 2.89 -0.85 -1.72
C ALA A 47 2.99 -1.62 -3.04
N PHE A 48 2.20 -2.67 -3.14
CA PHE A 48 2.02 -3.48 -4.35
C PHE A 48 0.66 -3.14 -4.95
N LEU A 49 0.64 -2.31 -5.99
CA LEU A 49 -0.55 -1.80 -6.66
C LEU A 49 -0.86 -2.61 -7.91
N GLY A 50 -2.13 -2.86 -8.19
CA GLY A 50 -2.55 -3.53 -9.42
C GLY A 50 -4.01 -3.98 -9.36
N GLU A 51 -4.61 -4.27 -10.52
CA GLU A 51 -5.97 -4.80 -10.61
C GLU A 51 -6.12 -6.20 -9.99
N ASN A 52 -7.37 -6.62 -9.87
CA ASN A 52 -7.68 -7.99 -9.49
C ASN A 52 -7.12 -8.96 -10.56
N GLY A 53 -6.45 -10.01 -10.10
CA GLY A 53 -5.75 -10.94 -11.00
C GLY A 53 -4.35 -10.50 -11.46
N ALA A 54 -3.84 -9.32 -11.08
CA ALA A 54 -2.49 -8.88 -11.45
C ALA A 54 -1.36 -9.68 -10.79
N GLY A 55 -1.65 -10.59 -9.84
CA GLY A 55 -0.66 -11.42 -9.15
C GLY A 55 -0.30 -10.95 -7.73
N LYS A 56 -0.98 -9.91 -7.19
CA LYS A 56 -0.70 -9.35 -5.85
C LYS A 56 -0.85 -10.39 -4.73
N SER A 57 -2.05 -10.97 -4.56
CA SER A 57 -2.34 -11.96 -3.51
C SER A 57 -1.55 -13.26 -3.71
N THR A 58 -1.24 -13.64 -4.94
CA THR A 58 -0.33 -14.76 -5.22
C THR A 58 1.06 -14.47 -4.68
N THR A 59 1.59 -13.27 -4.94
CA THR A 59 2.92 -12.87 -4.47
C THR A 59 2.97 -12.80 -2.94
N ILE A 60 2.00 -12.13 -2.29
CA ILE A 60 1.97 -12.03 -0.83
C ILE A 60 1.85 -13.40 -0.16
N ASN A 61 1.03 -14.31 -0.71
CA ASN A 61 0.90 -15.67 -0.18
C ASN A 61 2.19 -16.48 -0.29
N ILE A 62 2.99 -16.26 -1.34
CA ILE A 62 4.32 -16.87 -1.45
C ILE A 62 5.26 -16.30 -0.39
N LEU A 63 5.33 -14.95 -0.25
CA LEU A 63 6.17 -14.29 0.74
C LEU A 63 5.82 -14.72 2.17
N CYS A 64 4.54 -14.99 2.42
CA CYS A 64 4.03 -15.45 3.70
C CYS A 64 4.19 -16.97 3.93
N THR A 65 4.90 -17.67 3.06
CA THR A 65 5.11 -19.15 3.13
C THR A 65 3.83 -19.99 3.07
N ILE A 66 2.74 -19.46 2.52
CA ILE A 66 1.45 -20.15 2.39
C ILE A 66 1.38 -20.89 1.06
N LEU A 67 2.03 -20.33 0.03
CA LEU A 67 2.03 -20.84 -1.33
C LEU A 67 3.47 -21.07 -1.81
N GLU A 68 3.73 -22.20 -2.42
CA GLU A 68 5.02 -22.48 -3.03
C GLU A 68 5.22 -21.69 -4.34
N LYS A 69 6.41 -21.14 -4.54
CA LYS A 69 6.83 -20.55 -5.80
C LYS A 69 7.11 -21.61 -6.86
N SER A 70 6.98 -21.27 -8.15
CA SER A 70 7.41 -22.17 -9.24
C SER A 70 8.90 -22.04 -9.52
N SER A 71 9.45 -20.81 -9.46
CA SER A 71 10.89 -20.55 -9.60
C SER A 71 11.28 -19.21 -8.96
N GLY A 72 12.56 -18.87 -9.02
CA GLY A 72 13.12 -17.66 -8.41
C GLY A 72 13.67 -17.89 -7.02
N SER A 73 14.27 -16.85 -6.43
CA SER A 73 14.80 -16.87 -5.06
C SER A 73 14.20 -15.75 -4.22
N ILE A 74 13.93 -16.04 -2.95
CA ILE A 74 13.36 -15.09 -2.01
C ILE A 74 14.10 -15.20 -0.68
N ARG A 75 14.50 -14.06 -0.12
CA ARG A 75 15.03 -13.94 1.24
C ARG A 75 14.19 -12.95 2.04
N ILE A 76 13.83 -13.35 3.26
CA ILE A 76 13.04 -12.52 4.20
C ILE A 76 13.75 -12.54 5.55
N CYS A 77 14.10 -11.38 6.10
CA CYS A 77 14.87 -11.26 7.33
C CYS A 77 16.16 -12.09 7.29
N SER A 78 16.85 -12.13 6.15
CA SER A 78 18.05 -12.92 5.85
C SER A 78 17.85 -14.45 5.73
N HIS A 79 16.62 -14.96 5.89
CA HIS A 79 16.27 -16.37 5.75
C HIS A 79 15.80 -16.70 4.34
N GLU A 80 16.20 -17.89 3.83
CA GLU A 80 15.82 -18.36 2.49
C GLU A 80 14.44 -19.03 2.51
N LEU A 81 13.49 -18.50 1.73
CA LEU A 81 12.12 -19.04 1.62
C LEU A 81 12.15 -20.40 0.93
N GLY A 82 11.43 -21.36 1.53
CA GLY A 82 11.39 -22.77 1.13
C GLY A 82 12.41 -23.65 1.87
N ARG A 83 13.35 -23.05 2.62
CA ARG A 83 14.31 -23.77 3.46
C ARG A 83 14.19 -23.44 4.94
N GLU A 84 13.95 -22.16 5.24
CA GLU A 84 13.94 -21.61 6.60
C GLU A 84 12.56 -20.97 6.94
N ASP A 85 11.49 -21.55 6.44
CA ASP A 85 10.13 -20.98 6.54
C ASP A 85 9.67 -20.76 7.97
N ASP A 86 10.06 -21.63 8.92
CA ASP A 86 9.70 -21.46 10.34
C ASP A 86 10.38 -20.22 10.96
N LEU A 87 11.58 -19.86 10.51
CA LEU A 87 12.26 -18.65 10.94
C LEU A 87 11.60 -17.41 10.29
N ILE A 88 11.19 -17.51 9.03
CA ILE A 88 10.42 -16.47 8.36
C ILE A 88 9.11 -16.22 9.09
N ARG A 89 8.31 -17.27 9.39
CA ARG A 89 7.00 -17.17 10.07
C ARG A 89 7.10 -16.49 11.44
N LYS A 90 8.23 -16.63 12.15
CA LYS A 90 8.46 -15.95 13.43
C LYS A 90 8.66 -14.44 13.28
N ASN A 91 9.07 -13.98 12.11
CA ASN A 91 9.38 -12.58 11.83
C ASN A 91 8.28 -11.82 11.10
N ILE A 92 7.21 -12.50 10.68
CA ILE A 92 6.13 -11.90 9.90
C ILE A 92 4.79 -11.94 10.63
N GLY A 93 3.99 -10.90 10.43
CA GLY A 93 2.56 -10.87 10.75
C GLY A 93 1.77 -10.72 9.44
N ILE A 94 0.58 -11.31 9.39
CA ILE A 94 -0.24 -11.29 8.17
C ILE A 94 -1.65 -10.86 8.53
N VAL A 95 -2.19 -9.90 7.79
CA VAL A 95 -3.62 -9.54 7.79
C VAL A 95 -4.17 -9.90 6.41
N PHE A 96 -4.98 -10.92 6.34
CA PHE A 96 -5.60 -11.37 5.10
C PHE A 96 -6.76 -10.45 4.70
N GLN A 97 -7.16 -10.49 3.44
CA GLN A 97 -8.36 -9.83 2.94
C GLN A 97 -9.60 -10.31 3.73
N ASN A 98 -9.76 -11.62 3.87
CA ASN A 98 -10.77 -12.22 4.73
C ASN A 98 -10.18 -12.59 6.09
N SER A 99 -10.91 -12.33 7.17
CA SER A 99 -10.45 -12.68 8.51
C SER A 99 -10.35 -14.19 8.70
N VAL A 100 -9.39 -14.59 9.52
CA VAL A 100 -9.18 -15.99 9.95
C VAL A 100 -9.61 -16.23 11.40
N LEU A 101 -10.30 -15.26 12.01
CA LEU A 101 -10.81 -15.34 13.37
C LEU A 101 -12.19 -15.99 13.40
N ASP A 102 -12.53 -16.60 14.52
CA ASP A 102 -13.81 -17.31 14.71
C ASP A 102 -14.91 -16.32 15.12
N ASP A 103 -15.98 -16.25 14.32
CA ASP A 103 -17.14 -15.38 14.54
C ASP A 103 -17.91 -15.69 15.83
N LYS A 104 -17.81 -16.92 16.34
CA LYS A 104 -18.55 -17.37 17.55
C LYS A 104 -17.81 -17.04 18.83
N LEU A 105 -16.50 -16.89 18.76
CA LEU A 105 -15.65 -16.53 19.90
C LEU A 105 -15.65 -15.02 20.13
N THR A 106 -15.42 -14.61 21.37
CA THR A 106 -15.14 -13.23 21.71
C THR A 106 -13.80 -12.79 21.12
N VAL A 107 -13.60 -11.47 21.00
CA VAL A 107 -12.29 -10.90 20.62
C VAL A 107 -11.19 -11.44 21.54
N LYS A 108 -11.45 -11.44 22.85
CA LYS A 108 -10.48 -11.95 23.83
C LYS A 108 -10.12 -13.41 23.56
N GLU A 109 -11.12 -14.29 23.42
CA GLU A 109 -10.89 -15.71 23.17
C GLU A 109 -10.10 -15.94 21.89
N ASN A 110 -10.45 -15.22 20.79
CA ASN A 110 -9.70 -15.26 19.54
C ASN A 110 -8.23 -14.89 19.74
N LEU A 111 -7.95 -13.74 20.36
CA LEU A 111 -6.58 -13.25 20.55
C LEU A 111 -5.76 -14.20 21.45
N TYR A 112 -6.37 -14.74 22.51
CA TYR A 112 -5.68 -15.70 23.38
C TYR A 112 -5.41 -17.02 22.67
N THR A 113 -6.37 -17.55 21.92
CA THR A 113 -6.19 -18.77 21.12
C THR A 113 -5.05 -18.59 20.12
N ARG A 114 -5.05 -17.47 19.38
CA ARG A 114 -3.99 -17.18 18.41
C ARG A 114 -2.63 -16.95 19.06
N GLY A 115 -2.59 -16.26 20.19
CA GLY A 115 -1.35 -16.09 20.97
C GLY A 115 -0.78 -17.44 21.43
N SER A 116 -1.62 -18.38 21.84
CA SER A 116 -1.16 -19.71 22.27
C SER A 116 -0.55 -20.52 21.13
N TYR A 117 -0.99 -20.33 19.87
CA TYR A 117 -0.36 -20.97 18.71
C TYR A 117 1.07 -20.48 18.44
N TYR A 118 1.41 -19.27 18.92
CA TYR A 118 2.79 -18.76 18.92
C TYR A 118 3.59 -19.23 20.15
N GLY A 119 3.04 -20.13 20.97
CA GLY A 119 3.67 -20.61 22.21
C GLY A 119 3.68 -19.58 23.35
N LEU A 120 2.87 -18.53 23.26
CA LEU A 120 2.80 -17.49 24.28
C LEU A 120 1.97 -17.95 25.47
N SER A 121 2.51 -17.72 26.68
CA SER A 121 1.73 -17.86 27.92
C SER A 121 0.67 -16.75 28.02
N LYS A 122 -0.37 -16.98 28.83
CA LYS A 122 -1.43 -16.00 29.07
C LYS A 122 -0.86 -14.64 29.51
N LYS A 123 0.14 -14.62 30.39
CA LYS A 123 0.81 -13.41 30.85
C LYS A 123 1.49 -12.66 29.71
N GLN A 124 2.20 -13.37 28.85
CA GLN A 124 2.86 -12.78 27.68
C GLN A 124 1.85 -12.20 26.69
N ILE A 125 0.70 -12.85 26.48
CA ILE A 125 -0.37 -12.32 25.63
C ILE A 125 -0.91 -11.02 26.24
N GLU A 126 -1.20 -10.99 27.53
CA GLU A 126 -1.67 -9.78 28.23
C GLU A 126 -0.67 -8.62 28.15
N GLU A 127 0.62 -8.90 28.33
CA GLU A 127 1.69 -7.90 28.21
C GLU A 127 1.75 -7.31 26.79
N ARG A 128 1.65 -8.16 25.75
CA ARG A 128 1.66 -7.70 24.35
C ARG A 128 0.40 -6.92 23.98
N LEU A 129 -0.76 -7.37 24.45
CA LEU A 129 -2.03 -6.67 24.20
C LEU A 129 -2.08 -5.29 24.87
N ARG A 130 -1.40 -5.12 26.00
CA ARG A 130 -1.36 -3.83 26.71
C ARG A 130 -0.81 -2.70 25.85
N ASP A 131 0.19 -2.98 24.99
CA ASP A 131 0.80 -2.00 24.09
C ASP A 131 -0.16 -1.50 23.02
N PHE A 132 -1.23 -2.26 22.74
CA PHE A 132 -2.21 -1.97 21.69
C PHE A 132 -3.60 -1.64 22.23
N TYR A 133 -3.81 -1.78 23.56
CA TYR A 133 -5.14 -1.72 24.16
C TYR A 133 -5.83 -0.38 23.93
N ASP A 134 -5.11 0.71 24.18
CA ASP A 134 -5.63 2.07 24.03
C ASP A 134 -5.61 2.52 22.56
N VAL A 135 -4.49 2.28 21.89
CA VAL A 135 -4.31 2.68 20.48
C VAL A 135 -5.36 2.06 19.57
N PHE A 136 -5.67 0.78 19.76
CA PHE A 136 -6.67 0.06 18.95
C PHE A 136 -8.07 0.02 19.60
N GLU A 137 -8.29 0.77 20.69
CA GLU A 137 -9.57 0.86 21.42
C GLU A 137 -10.17 -0.53 21.71
N LEU A 138 -9.32 -1.46 22.14
CA LEU A 138 -9.73 -2.86 22.35
C LEU A 138 -10.68 -3.01 23.53
N GLY A 139 -10.63 -2.10 24.51
CA GLY A 139 -11.42 -2.19 25.76
C GLY A 139 -12.89 -2.40 25.53
N GLU A 140 -13.46 -1.68 24.59
CA GLU A 140 -14.88 -1.69 24.27
C GLU A 140 -15.34 -3.00 23.61
N ILE A 141 -14.45 -3.67 22.87
CA ILE A 141 -14.81 -4.81 22.01
C ILE A 141 -14.29 -6.16 22.51
N MET A 142 -13.41 -6.20 23.53
CA MET A 142 -12.80 -7.45 24.01
C MET A 142 -13.81 -8.54 24.42
N LYS A 143 -14.96 -8.14 24.95
CA LYS A 143 -16.02 -9.08 25.40
C LYS A 143 -17.05 -9.37 24.30
N SER A 144 -17.04 -8.65 23.21
CA SER A 144 -17.96 -8.83 22.09
C SER A 144 -17.57 -10.05 21.26
N LYS A 145 -18.55 -10.75 20.69
CA LYS A 145 -18.29 -11.81 19.72
C LYS A 145 -17.73 -11.18 18.44
N TYR A 146 -16.72 -11.82 17.86
CA TYR A 146 -16.05 -11.31 16.65
C TYR A 146 -17.04 -11.09 15.49
N GLY A 147 -17.98 -12.03 15.30
CA GLY A 147 -19.02 -11.93 14.27
C GLY A 147 -20.00 -10.76 14.41
N GLN A 148 -20.06 -10.11 15.58
CA GLN A 148 -20.94 -8.97 15.85
C GLN A 148 -20.26 -7.60 15.62
N LEU A 149 -18.96 -7.61 15.33
CA LEU A 149 -18.17 -6.41 15.12
C LEU A 149 -18.45 -5.77 13.76
N SER A 150 -18.33 -4.45 13.67
CA SER A 150 -18.30 -3.75 12.38
C SER A 150 -17.03 -4.13 11.59
N GLY A 151 -17.03 -3.88 10.27
CA GLY A 151 -15.87 -4.16 9.41
C GLY A 151 -14.57 -3.51 9.93
N GLY A 152 -14.63 -2.25 10.32
CA GLY A 152 -13.49 -1.54 10.88
C GLY A 152 -13.03 -2.11 12.23
N GLN A 153 -13.96 -2.53 13.10
CA GLN A 153 -13.64 -3.20 14.37
C GLN A 153 -12.98 -4.56 14.11
N ARG A 154 -13.50 -5.36 13.18
CA ARG A 154 -12.89 -6.64 12.77
C ARG A 154 -11.46 -6.42 12.28
N ARG A 155 -11.24 -5.43 11.41
CA ARG A 155 -9.91 -5.13 10.86
C ARG A 155 -8.92 -4.73 11.96
N ARG A 156 -9.35 -3.94 12.96
CA ARG A 156 -8.51 -3.63 14.13
C ARG A 156 -8.05 -4.90 14.86
N VAL A 157 -8.96 -5.81 15.13
CA VAL A 157 -8.66 -7.08 15.81
C VAL A 157 -7.72 -7.96 14.96
N ASP A 158 -7.91 -8.01 13.64
CA ASP A 158 -7.03 -8.75 12.71
C ASP A 158 -5.59 -8.22 12.74
N ILE A 159 -5.43 -6.89 12.75
CA ILE A 159 -4.11 -6.25 12.87
C ILE A 159 -3.47 -6.62 14.21
N VAL A 160 -4.19 -6.44 15.32
CA VAL A 160 -3.68 -6.79 16.66
C VAL A 160 -3.28 -8.26 16.75
N ARG A 161 -4.10 -9.15 16.19
CA ARG A 161 -3.78 -10.59 16.08
C ARG A 161 -2.45 -10.81 15.34
N ALA A 162 -2.22 -10.12 14.23
CA ALA A 162 -1.00 -10.25 13.44
C ALA A 162 0.24 -9.71 14.19
N LEU A 163 0.06 -8.78 15.13
CA LEU A 163 1.12 -8.18 15.94
C LEU A 163 1.49 -8.99 17.19
N LEU A 164 0.67 -9.98 17.59
CA LEU A 164 0.93 -10.80 18.79
C LEU A 164 2.28 -11.50 18.75
N ASN A 165 2.80 -11.82 17.59
CA ASN A 165 4.11 -12.45 17.42
C ASN A 165 5.29 -11.46 17.41
N CYS A 166 5.07 -10.16 17.65
CA CYS A 166 6.08 -9.10 17.53
C CYS A 166 6.86 -9.19 16.22
N PRO A 167 6.19 -9.16 15.06
CA PRO A 167 6.83 -9.33 13.77
C PRO A 167 7.75 -8.16 13.44
N ARG A 168 8.73 -8.38 12.54
CA ARG A 168 9.53 -7.32 11.90
C ARG A 168 8.86 -6.79 10.63
N ILE A 169 8.00 -7.62 10.01
CA ILE A 169 7.27 -7.29 8.78
C ILE A 169 5.78 -7.59 8.98
N LEU A 170 4.92 -6.62 8.66
CA LEU A 170 3.48 -6.80 8.61
C LEU A 170 3.02 -6.82 7.15
N PHE A 171 2.49 -7.95 6.71
CA PHE A 171 1.83 -8.09 5.43
C PHE A 171 0.36 -7.75 5.55
N LEU A 172 -0.13 -6.88 4.68
CA LEU A 172 -1.52 -6.42 4.63
C LEU A 172 -2.08 -6.71 3.23
N ASP A 173 -2.95 -7.72 3.11
CA ASP A 173 -3.61 -8.03 1.84
C ASP A 173 -4.94 -7.28 1.78
N GLU A 174 -4.97 -6.21 0.96
CA GLU A 174 -6.12 -5.33 0.77
C GLU A 174 -6.80 -4.90 2.08
N PRO A 175 -6.09 -4.19 2.99
CA PRO A 175 -6.52 -4.02 4.38
C PRO A 175 -7.79 -3.19 4.56
N THR A 176 -8.21 -2.41 3.57
CA THR A 176 -9.36 -1.52 3.68
C THR A 176 -10.50 -1.84 2.74
N THR A 177 -10.39 -2.92 1.96
CA THR A 177 -11.45 -3.37 1.06
C THR A 177 -12.74 -3.63 1.82
N GLY A 178 -13.86 -3.07 1.32
CA GLY A 178 -15.18 -3.19 1.93
C GLY A 178 -15.40 -2.34 3.19
N LEU A 179 -14.47 -1.46 3.56
CA LEU A 179 -14.63 -0.53 4.66
C LEU A 179 -15.22 0.82 4.20
N ASP A 180 -16.06 1.39 5.05
CA ASP A 180 -16.51 2.76 4.88
C ASP A 180 -15.34 3.77 5.03
N PRO A 181 -15.46 5.03 4.51
CA PRO A 181 -14.37 6.00 4.52
C PRO A 181 -13.81 6.31 5.92
N ARG A 182 -14.66 6.32 6.95
CA ARG A 182 -14.24 6.58 8.33
C ARG A 182 -13.40 5.43 8.87
N SER A 183 -13.87 4.20 8.69
CA SER A 183 -13.16 2.98 9.09
C SER A 183 -11.83 2.83 8.35
N ARG A 184 -11.79 3.17 7.05
CA ARG A 184 -10.56 3.18 6.24
C ARG A 184 -9.53 4.14 6.82
N LYS A 185 -9.92 5.39 7.14
CA LYS A 185 -9.03 6.36 7.77
C LYS A 185 -8.44 5.84 9.08
N ILE A 186 -9.26 5.27 9.96
CA ILE A 186 -8.82 4.70 11.23
C ILE A 186 -7.78 3.59 11.02
N VAL A 187 -7.98 2.70 10.06
CA VAL A 187 -7.01 1.64 9.73
C VAL A 187 -5.69 2.26 9.26
N TRP A 188 -5.72 3.32 8.44
CA TRP A 188 -4.52 4.03 7.99
C TRP A 188 -3.78 4.72 9.15
N ASP A 189 -4.50 5.34 10.08
CA ASP A 189 -3.90 5.93 11.28
C ASP A 189 -3.14 4.89 12.10
N TYR A 190 -3.66 3.64 12.22
CA TYR A 190 -2.96 2.53 12.86
C TYR A 190 -1.72 2.06 12.10
N ILE A 191 -1.82 1.93 10.78
CA ILE A 191 -0.69 1.55 9.92
C ILE A 191 0.45 2.57 10.06
N ASP A 192 0.12 3.86 10.03
CA ASP A 192 1.08 4.94 10.18
C ASP A 192 1.73 4.95 11.58
N TYR A 193 0.93 4.76 12.64
CA TYR A 193 1.44 4.57 14.00
C TYR A 193 2.44 3.40 14.09
N LEU A 194 2.09 2.24 13.56
CA LEU A 194 2.97 1.06 13.60
C LEU A 194 4.28 1.29 12.87
N ARG A 195 4.23 1.99 11.73
CA ARG A 195 5.42 2.33 10.96
C ARG A 195 6.30 3.33 11.70
N ARG A 196 5.75 4.47 12.14
CA ARG A 196 6.51 5.59 12.69
C ARG A 196 7.00 5.33 14.11
N GLU A 197 6.10 4.84 14.97
CA GLU A 197 6.40 4.69 16.39
C GLU A 197 7.01 3.32 16.74
N LYS A 198 6.69 2.28 15.97
CA LYS A 198 7.21 0.93 16.20
C LYS A 198 8.31 0.52 15.22
N GLY A 199 8.59 1.33 14.20
CA GLY A 199 9.61 1.03 13.18
C GLY A 199 9.30 -0.21 12.34
N LEU A 200 8.01 -0.61 12.25
CA LEU A 200 7.58 -1.81 11.58
C LEU A 200 7.69 -1.66 10.06
N THR A 201 8.24 -2.67 9.38
CA THR A 201 8.18 -2.75 7.92
C THR A 201 6.78 -3.19 7.50
N ILE A 202 6.19 -2.51 6.54
CA ILE A 202 4.82 -2.80 6.07
C ILE A 202 4.86 -3.12 4.59
N PHE A 203 4.34 -4.29 4.23
CA PHE A 203 4.11 -4.70 2.86
C PHE A 203 2.60 -4.74 2.60
N LEU A 204 2.13 -3.83 1.75
CA LEU A 204 0.72 -3.62 1.46
C LEU A 204 0.40 -4.08 0.03
N THR A 205 -0.67 -4.85 -0.16
CA THR A 205 -1.31 -4.98 -1.48
C THR A 205 -2.58 -4.16 -1.54
N THR A 206 -2.81 -3.49 -2.64
CA THR A 206 -4.02 -2.71 -2.86
C THR A 206 -4.38 -2.58 -4.34
N HIS A 207 -5.64 -2.33 -4.61
CA HIS A 207 -6.14 -1.83 -5.89
C HIS A 207 -6.61 -0.36 -5.78
N TYR A 208 -6.56 0.25 -4.57
CA TYR A 208 -6.90 1.65 -4.35
C TYR A 208 -5.67 2.55 -4.51
N MET A 209 -5.70 3.46 -5.49
CA MET A 209 -4.60 4.39 -5.78
C MET A 209 -4.25 5.30 -4.61
N GLU A 210 -5.29 5.79 -3.92
CA GLU A 210 -5.16 6.67 -2.74
C GLU A 210 -4.34 6.05 -1.61
N GLU A 211 -4.36 4.72 -1.48
CA GLU A 211 -3.62 4.00 -0.45
C GLU A 211 -2.12 3.99 -0.68
N THR A 212 -1.68 4.30 -1.90
CA THR A 212 -0.25 4.40 -2.22
C THR A 212 0.34 5.76 -1.90
N ARG A 213 -0.48 6.75 -1.52
CA ARG A 213 -0.07 8.16 -1.35
C ARG A 213 1.10 8.34 -0.37
N ASP A 214 1.03 7.64 0.76
CA ASP A 214 1.98 7.76 1.86
C ASP A 214 3.03 6.63 1.87
N ALA A 215 3.06 5.80 0.80
CA ALA A 215 4.05 4.75 0.64
C ALA A 215 5.45 5.34 0.34
N ASP A 216 6.48 4.71 0.89
CA ASP A 216 7.87 5.06 0.56
C ASP A 216 8.21 4.59 -0.86
N ARG A 217 7.64 3.46 -1.27
CA ARG A 217 7.81 2.88 -2.60
C ARG A 217 6.55 2.15 -3.04
N VAL A 218 6.24 2.31 -4.32
CA VAL A 218 5.14 1.63 -5.00
C VAL A 218 5.71 0.79 -6.13
N VAL A 219 5.21 -0.43 -6.25
CA VAL A 219 5.41 -1.29 -7.41
C VAL A 219 4.05 -1.52 -8.06
N ILE A 220 3.95 -1.28 -9.35
CA ILE A 220 2.72 -1.49 -10.11
C ILE A 220 2.83 -2.80 -10.87
N LEU A 221 1.86 -3.69 -10.60
CA LEU A 221 1.72 -4.98 -11.28
C LEU A 221 0.61 -4.92 -12.31
N ASP A 222 0.89 -5.50 -13.47
CA ASP A 222 -0.12 -5.88 -14.46
C ASP A 222 0.21 -7.25 -15.03
N LYS A 223 -0.79 -8.15 -15.09
CA LYS A 223 -0.68 -9.50 -15.69
C LYS A 223 0.55 -10.28 -15.23
N GLY A 224 0.82 -10.23 -13.93
CA GLY A 224 1.93 -10.96 -13.29
C GLY A 224 3.30 -10.30 -13.43
N LYS A 225 3.42 -9.12 -14.06
CA LYS A 225 4.68 -8.41 -14.30
C LYS A 225 4.71 -7.07 -13.56
N ILE A 226 5.92 -6.66 -13.19
CA ILE A 226 6.15 -5.28 -12.73
C ILE A 226 6.26 -4.38 -13.96
N ILE A 227 5.33 -3.41 -14.09
CA ILE A 227 5.30 -2.46 -15.19
C ILE A 227 5.89 -1.09 -14.82
N ALA A 228 5.88 -0.73 -13.54
CA ALA A 228 6.55 0.46 -13.03
C ALA A 228 6.88 0.30 -11.54
N ARG A 229 7.87 1.06 -11.08
CA ARG A 229 8.27 1.15 -9.66
C ARG A 229 8.92 2.50 -9.36
N GLY A 230 8.71 3.01 -8.16
CA GLY A 230 9.29 4.27 -7.68
C GLY A 230 8.57 4.77 -6.44
N THR A 231 8.92 5.95 -5.98
CA THR A 231 8.11 6.69 -5.02
C THR A 231 6.83 7.18 -5.71
N PRO A 232 5.73 7.45 -4.98
CA PRO A 232 4.52 8.02 -5.58
C PRO A 232 4.78 9.31 -6.37
N THR A 233 5.73 10.13 -5.91
CA THR A 233 6.12 11.37 -6.59
C THR A 233 6.85 11.09 -7.91
N GLU A 234 7.80 10.16 -7.92
CA GLU A 234 8.51 9.76 -9.14
C GLU A 234 7.56 9.16 -10.18
N LEU A 235 6.65 8.28 -9.75
CA LEU A 235 5.67 7.65 -10.63
C LEU A 235 4.76 8.71 -11.27
N LYS A 236 4.23 9.64 -10.46
CA LYS A 236 3.41 10.74 -10.99
C LYS A 236 4.19 11.65 -11.92
N SER A 237 5.43 11.97 -11.60
CA SER A 237 6.26 12.81 -12.48
C SER A 237 6.57 12.16 -13.82
N ASN A 238 6.76 10.82 -13.83
CA ASN A 238 7.18 10.10 -15.04
C ASN A 238 6.00 9.66 -15.92
N TYR A 239 4.84 9.38 -15.30
CA TYR A 239 3.73 8.71 -15.99
C TYR A 239 2.39 9.43 -15.91
N ALA A 240 2.27 10.54 -15.14
CA ALA A 240 1.02 11.28 -15.05
C ALA A 240 1.18 12.69 -15.61
N SER A 241 0.29 13.08 -16.50
CA SER A 241 0.19 14.47 -16.97
C SER A 241 -0.60 15.29 -15.95
N SER A 242 -0.12 16.48 -15.65
CA SER A 242 -0.89 17.47 -14.90
C SER A 242 -1.84 18.21 -15.83
N LYS A 243 -2.90 18.75 -15.28
CA LYS A 243 -3.96 19.46 -16.02
C LYS A 243 -3.99 20.91 -15.58
N LEU A 244 -3.96 21.84 -16.53
CA LEU A 244 -4.28 23.24 -16.33
C LEU A 244 -5.68 23.48 -16.87
N PHE A 245 -6.58 23.93 -16.01
CA PHE A 245 -7.87 24.48 -16.39
C PHE A 245 -7.74 25.99 -16.39
N TRP A 246 -7.88 26.61 -17.55
CA TRP A 246 -7.84 28.04 -17.73
C TRP A 246 -9.23 28.54 -18.04
N TYR A 247 -9.86 29.25 -17.11
CA TYR A 247 -11.20 29.78 -17.23
C TYR A 247 -11.14 31.08 -18.03
N ALA A 248 -11.58 31.03 -19.30
CA ALA A 248 -11.62 32.14 -20.21
C ALA A 248 -12.63 31.86 -21.33
N GLU A 249 -13.21 32.90 -21.89
CA GLU A 249 -14.06 32.81 -23.08
C GLU A 249 -13.27 32.28 -24.28
N LYS A 250 -13.94 31.48 -25.12
CA LYS A 250 -13.35 30.97 -26.35
C LYS A 250 -13.10 32.11 -27.34
N SER A 251 -11.87 32.27 -27.79
CA SER A 251 -11.45 33.25 -28.78
C SER A 251 -10.23 32.74 -29.56
N GLU A 252 -10.04 33.24 -30.79
CA GLU A 252 -8.85 32.89 -31.61
C GLU A 252 -7.53 33.25 -30.88
N GLU A 253 -7.54 34.32 -30.09
CA GLU A 253 -6.40 34.76 -29.33
C GLU A 253 -6.10 33.78 -28.21
N ASN A 254 -7.12 33.34 -27.43
CA ASN A 254 -6.96 32.37 -26.36
C ASN A 254 -6.65 30.98 -26.90
N ASP A 255 -7.26 30.60 -28.05
CA ASP A 255 -6.93 29.36 -28.79
C ASP A 255 -5.42 29.31 -29.13
N SER A 256 -4.87 30.43 -29.64
CA SER A 256 -3.43 30.54 -29.93
C SER A 256 -2.54 30.40 -28.70
N VAL A 257 -2.95 30.97 -27.57
CA VAL A 257 -2.23 30.83 -26.30
C VAL A 257 -2.27 29.38 -25.81
N ALA A 258 -3.46 28.76 -25.80
CA ALA A 258 -3.62 27.37 -25.38
C ALA A 258 -2.79 26.42 -26.26
N ALA A 259 -2.86 26.58 -27.58
CA ALA A 259 -2.08 25.79 -28.55
C ALA A 259 -0.56 25.95 -28.38
N SER A 260 -0.08 27.12 -27.94
CA SER A 260 1.35 27.33 -27.69
C SER A 260 1.87 26.59 -26.45
N ILE A 261 0.99 26.27 -25.50
CA ILE A 261 1.31 25.51 -24.29
C ILE A 261 1.17 24.01 -24.55
N ASP A 262 0.09 23.61 -25.18
CA ASP A 262 -0.23 22.23 -25.56
C ASP A 262 -1.05 22.22 -26.87
N PRO A 263 -0.51 21.69 -27.97
CA PRO A 263 -1.25 21.60 -29.25
C PRO A 263 -2.51 20.75 -29.16
N GLU A 264 -2.60 19.83 -28.19
CA GLU A 264 -3.74 18.92 -27.99
C GLU A 264 -4.75 19.47 -26.96
N TYR A 265 -4.70 20.78 -26.66
CA TYR A 265 -5.67 21.39 -25.75
C TYR A 265 -7.12 21.15 -26.19
N CYS A 266 -8.04 21.13 -25.24
CA CYS A 266 -9.46 21.18 -25.56
C CYS A 266 -10.16 22.31 -24.81
N TYR A 267 -11.24 22.82 -25.40
CA TYR A 267 -12.13 23.79 -24.78
C TYR A 267 -13.44 23.10 -24.42
N ASP A 268 -13.83 23.16 -23.17
CA ASP A 268 -15.05 22.54 -22.64
C ASP A 268 -15.80 23.53 -21.74
N ALA A 269 -17.08 23.69 -22.02
CA ALA A 269 -18.01 24.61 -21.34
C ALA A 269 -17.49 26.05 -21.25
N ASP A 270 -16.61 26.38 -20.30
CA ASP A 270 -16.15 27.71 -19.94
C ASP A 270 -14.63 27.79 -19.70
N HIS A 271 -13.89 26.73 -20.03
CA HIS A 271 -12.46 26.67 -19.76
C HIS A 271 -11.66 25.92 -20.83
N TYR A 272 -10.39 26.29 -20.95
CA TYR A 272 -9.36 25.56 -21.66
C TYR A 272 -8.76 24.49 -20.76
N LYS A 273 -8.75 23.25 -21.20
CA LYS A 273 -8.07 22.12 -20.56
C LYS A 273 -6.78 21.84 -21.32
N ILE A 274 -5.67 22.03 -20.65
CA ILE A 274 -4.32 21.91 -21.18
C ILE A 274 -3.58 20.85 -20.41
N LEU A 275 -3.03 19.84 -21.09
CA LEU A 275 -2.19 18.82 -20.46
C LEU A 275 -0.73 19.31 -20.45
N PHE A 276 -0.01 19.00 -19.38
CA PHE A 276 1.38 19.36 -19.31
C PHE A 276 2.20 18.40 -18.44
N GLY A 277 3.50 18.27 -18.81
CA GLY A 277 4.53 17.68 -18.00
C GLY A 277 5.56 18.72 -17.60
N GLY A 278 6.19 18.55 -16.44
CA GLY A 278 7.27 19.44 -15.98
C GLY A 278 6.78 20.75 -15.36
N ASP A 279 7.54 21.84 -15.56
CA ASP A 279 7.29 23.15 -14.94
C ASP A 279 6.30 23.99 -15.76
N ILE A 280 5.02 23.92 -15.36
CA ILE A 280 3.97 24.73 -15.98
C ILE A 280 4.12 26.21 -15.71
N ILE A 281 4.65 26.58 -14.52
CA ILE A 281 4.78 28.00 -14.13
C ILE A 281 5.67 28.74 -15.11
N SER A 282 6.80 28.16 -15.50
CA SER A 282 7.66 28.75 -16.53
C SER A 282 6.96 28.89 -17.87
N ARG A 283 6.12 27.93 -18.25
CA ARG A 283 5.39 27.99 -19.54
C ARG A 283 4.32 29.08 -19.58
N ILE A 284 3.53 29.21 -18.48
CA ILE A 284 2.46 30.21 -18.42
C ILE A 284 2.95 31.61 -18.07
N SER A 285 4.19 31.76 -17.58
CA SER A 285 4.74 33.07 -17.17
C SER A 285 4.69 34.13 -18.29
N ASN A 286 4.88 33.69 -19.53
CA ASN A 286 4.83 34.55 -20.72
C ASN A 286 3.39 35.04 -21.04
N TYR A 287 2.38 34.42 -20.44
CA TYR A 287 0.96 34.71 -20.67
C TYR A 287 0.25 35.19 -19.41
N ARG A 288 1.01 35.68 -18.40
CA ARG A 288 0.52 36.07 -17.06
C ARG A 288 -0.63 37.09 -17.12
N GLU A 289 -0.65 37.98 -18.11
CA GLU A 289 -1.71 38.98 -18.23
C GLU A 289 -3.02 38.39 -18.74
N LYS A 290 -2.96 37.29 -19.49
CA LYS A 290 -4.12 36.61 -20.08
C LYS A 290 -4.62 35.46 -19.20
N ILE A 291 -3.71 34.65 -18.68
CA ILE A 291 -4.04 33.51 -17.82
C ILE A 291 -4.11 34.00 -16.38
N ARG A 292 -5.31 34.48 -15.97
CA ARG A 292 -5.55 35.05 -14.64
C ARG A 292 -6.38 34.10 -13.75
N ASP A 293 -7.41 33.49 -14.32
CA ASP A 293 -8.28 32.55 -13.63
C ASP A 293 -7.91 31.14 -14.09
N LEU A 294 -7.27 30.40 -13.18
CA LEU A 294 -6.72 29.08 -13.50
C LEU A 294 -6.76 28.14 -12.30
N GLU A 295 -6.90 26.86 -12.60
CA GLU A 295 -6.72 25.78 -11.66
C GLU A 295 -5.67 24.79 -12.19
N ILE A 296 -4.75 24.36 -11.34
CA ILE A 296 -3.75 23.35 -11.68
C ILE A 296 -4.02 22.09 -10.87
N ILE A 297 -4.40 21.01 -11.55
CA ILE A 297 -4.55 19.69 -10.96
C ILE A 297 -3.33 18.85 -11.30
N LYS A 298 -2.57 18.47 -10.27
CA LYS A 298 -1.44 17.55 -10.45
C LYS A 298 -1.94 16.18 -10.83
N GLY A 299 -1.20 15.50 -11.69
CA GLY A 299 -1.50 14.13 -12.08
C GLY A 299 -1.62 13.19 -10.87
N SER A 300 -2.61 12.32 -10.90
CA SER A 300 -2.94 11.34 -9.87
C SER A 300 -2.22 10.01 -10.11
N MET A 301 -2.31 9.09 -9.15
CA MET A 301 -1.88 7.70 -9.37
C MET A 301 -2.82 6.96 -10.33
N ASP A 302 -4.09 7.40 -10.44
CA ASP A 302 -5.03 6.87 -11.43
C ASP A 302 -4.56 7.21 -12.85
N ASP A 303 -4.10 8.47 -13.08
CA ASP A 303 -3.51 8.86 -14.37
C ASP A 303 -2.24 8.03 -14.68
N VAL A 304 -1.40 7.74 -13.66
CA VAL A 304 -0.23 6.85 -13.82
C VAL A 304 -0.66 5.47 -14.32
N PHE A 305 -1.65 4.87 -13.66
CA PHE A 305 -2.10 3.54 -14.02
C PHE A 305 -2.75 3.51 -15.42
N LEU A 306 -3.60 4.49 -15.70
CA LEU A 306 -4.24 4.64 -17.01
C LEU A 306 -3.21 4.74 -18.14
N ASN A 307 -2.19 5.58 -17.96
CA ASN A 307 -1.16 5.79 -18.99
C ASN A 307 -0.26 4.55 -19.17
N LEU A 308 -0.04 3.76 -18.11
CA LEU A 308 0.77 2.54 -18.20
C LEU A 308 0.01 1.35 -18.79
N THR A 309 -1.31 1.25 -18.57
CA THR A 309 -2.10 0.06 -18.93
C THR A 309 -3.11 0.30 -20.05
N GLY A 310 -3.41 1.57 -20.36
CA GLY A 310 -4.46 1.96 -21.31
C GLY A 310 -5.88 1.78 -20.79
N ARG A 311 -6.06 1.53 -19.47
CA ARG A 311 -7.37 1.27 -18.83
C ARG A 311 -7.43 1.84 -17.43
N MET A 312 -8.64 2.24 -17.02
CA MET A 312 -8.92 2.68 -15.65
C MET A 312 -9.06 1.45 -14.74
N MET A 313 -8.64 1.57 -13.47
CA MET A 313 -8.96 0.54 -12.47
C MET A 313 -10.47 0.55 -12.19
N GLU A 314 -11.05 -0.64 -12.07
CA GLU A 314 -12.40 -0.80 -11.55
C GLU A 314 -12.41 -0.46 -10.05
N THR A 315 -13.23 0.50 -9.65
CA THR A 315 -13.37 0.98 -8.26
C THR A 315 -14.35 0.12 -7.47
#